data_6cf131e10859be87511d2350a4863a5f
#
_entry.id   6cf131e10859be87511d2350a4863a5f
#
_cell.length_a   1.000
_cell.length_b   1.000
_cell.length_c   1.000
_cell.angle_alpha   90.00
_cell.angle_beta   90.00
_cell.angle_gamma   90.00
#
_symmetry.space_group_name_H-M   'P 1'
#
loop_
_entity.id
_entity.type
_entity.pdbx_description
1 polymer ?
#
loop_
_entity_poly.entity_id
_entity_poly.type
_entity_poly.pdbx_seq_one_letter_code
_entity_poly.pdbx_strand_id
1 'polypeptide(L)'
;MTALNVGVAMSGGVDSTVAALLLSEQGWRVHGFFMRLPLPGRDAQLQRVREVAGRLAVPLTVIDLEQPFTDRVIRSFVDSYRAGLTPNPCMHCNEQIKFGLLAEAMRAADMDRVATGHYARLVRAGGRASLARAAHRAKDQSYFLARLRPEQLDDVLFPLGEWSKEAVHRRAETLGLHFRGEESQDVCFLANGLSAFLASHGLDRTAGPLVTADGSTIGQHTGCWQFTVGQRRGLGLPDATPWYVTAIDGAANRVVVGKAADLMRQECNVHAVHWTDAPPSLPWRGLVQLRSRHTPAAAEVIADPAGTVRIVFAAPQRAITPGQFTVFYEHDRVVGSAVISRPTPATAGDRP
;
A
#
# COMPACT_ATOMS: atom_id res chain seq x y z
N MET A 1 -19.08 -15.76 31.01
CA MET A 1 -18.41 -14.61 30.38
C MET A 1 -19.28 -14.19 29.21
N THR A 2 -19.68 -12.93 29.12
CA THR A 2 -20.38 -12.39 27.94
C THR A 2 -19.44 -12.45 26.74
N ALA A 3 -19.91 -13.00 25.60
CA ALA A 3 -19.12 -13.04 24.38
C ALA A 3 -18.83 -11.59 23.93
N LEU A 4 -17.57 -11.28 23.62
CA LEU A 4 -17.14 -9.97 23.12
C LEU A 4 -17.64 -9.74 21.68
N ASN A 5 -17.94 -8.49 21.35
CA ASN A 5 -18.40 -8.08 20.03
C ASN A 5 -17.21 -7.76 19.13
N VAL A 6 -17.23 -8.20 17.87
CA VAL A 6 -16.20 -7.86 16.88
C VAL A 6 -16.81 -7.34 15.59
N GLY A 7 -16.38 -6.15 15.19
CA GLY A 7 -16.70 -5.56 13.89
C GLY A 7 -15.75 -6.08 12.82
N VAL A 8 -16.27 -6.72 11.79
CA VAL A 8 -15.46 -7.24 10.68
C VAL A 8 -15.65 -6.41 9.42
N ALA A 9 -14.58 -5.84 8.87
CA ALA A 9 -14.63 -5.17 7.58
C ALA A 9 -14.85 -6.19 6.46
N MET A 10 -16.07 -6.24 5.92
CA MET A 10 -16.49 -7.18 4.89
C MET A 10 -16.48 -6.52 3.51
N SER A 11 -15.76 -7.11 2.56
CA SER A 11 -15.68 -6.64 1.17
C SER A 11 -16.44 -7.54 0.17
N GLY A 12 -17.00 -8.67 0.64
CA GLY A 12 -17.57 -9.70 -0.21
C GLY A 12 -16.54 -10.60 -0.90
N GLY A 13 -15.26 -10.42 -0.61
CA GLY A 13 -14.17 -11.31 -1.04
C GLY A 13 -13.93 -12.44 -0.05
N VAL A 14 -13.24 -13.48 -0.51
CA VAL A 14 -12.97 -14.72 0.25
C VAL A 14 -12.30 -14.44 1.59
N ASP A 15 -11.32 -13.53 1.64
CA ASP A 15 -10.52 -13.27 2.84
C ASP A 15 -11.35 -12.68 3.98
N SER A 16 -12.15 -11.63 3.70
CA SER A 16 -13.03 -11.03 4.70
C SER A 16 -14.13 -11.98 5.17
N THR A 17 -14.60 -12.85 4.28
CA THR A 17 -15.61 -13.88 4.59
C THR A 17 -15.05 -14.92 5.56
N VAL A 18 -13.87 -15.45 5.26
CA VAL A 18 -13.24 -16.46 6.12
C VAL A 18 -12.79 -15.85 7.45
N ALA A 19 -12.33 -14.58 7.45
CA ALA A 19 -12.04 -13.87 8.69
C ALA A 19 -13.26 -13.77 9.63
N ALA A 20 -14.43 -13.43 9.07
CA ALA A 20 -15.69 -13.40 9.85
C ALA A 20 -16.10 -14.79 10.37
N LEU A 21 -15.99 -15.82 9.52
CA LEU A 21 -16.27 -17.21 9.90
C LEU A 21 -15.39 -17.67 11.07
N LEU A 22 -14.08 -17.49 10.96
CA LEU A 22 -13.13 -17.91 11.99
C LEU A 22 -13.41 -17.25 13.35
N LEU A 23 -13.77 -15.97 13.34
CA LEU A 23 -14.14 -15.25 14.56
C LEU A 23 -15.44 -15.78 15.16
N SER A 24 -16.45 -16.09 14.33
CA SER A 24 -17.69 -16.71 14.80
C SER A 24 -17.42 -18.07 15.45
N GLU A 25 -16.55 -18.90 14.86
CA GLU A 25 -16.16 -20.21 15.41
C GLU A 25 -15.36 -20.11 16.71
N GLN A 26 -14.64 -19.01 16.91
CA GLN A 26 -13.96 -18.70 18.15
C GLN A 26 -14.90 -18.16 19.24
N GLY A 27 -16.20 -18.05 18.98
CA GLY A 27 -17.20 -17.61 19.93
C GLY A 27 -17.38 -16.09 20.05
N TRP A 28 -16.83 -15.29 19.10
CA TRP A 28 -17.10 -13.87 19.01
C TRP A 28 -18.52 -13.59 18.50
N ARG A 29 -19.14 -12.52 18.98
CA ARG A 29 -20.33 -11.96 18.36
C ARG A 29 -19.91 -11.09 17.18
N VAL A 30 -19.98 -11.65 15.98
CA VAL A 30 -19.53 -10.99 14.76
C VAL A 30 -20.60 -10.05 14.21
N HIS A 31 -20.20 -8.81 13.87
CA HIS A 31 -21.00 -7.85 13.12
C HIS A 31 -20.21 -7.42 11.89
N GLY A 32 -20.78 -7.58 10.70
CA GLY A 32 -20.17 -7.17 9.44
C GLY A 32 -20.33 -5.68 9.20
N PHE A 33 -19.27 -5.03 8.71
CA PHE A 33 -19.30 -3.64 8.28
C PHE A 33 -18.79 -3.55 6.83
N PHE A 34 -19.60 -2.94 5.96
CA PHE A 34 -19.23 -2.68 4.59
C PHE A 34 -18.95 -1.20 4.37
N MET A 35 -17.78 -0.88 3.81
CA MET A 35 -17.45 0.47 3.36
C MET A 35 -18.07 0.72 2.00
N ARG A 36 -19.02 1.64 1.90
CA ARG A 36 -19.45 2.15 0.60
C ARG A 36 -18.44 3.19 0.13
N LEU A 37 -17.72 2.85 -0.94
CA LEU A 37 -16.69 3.66 -1.55
C LEU A 37 -17.08 3.99 -3.00
N PRO A 38 -16.54 5.06 -3.62
CA PRO A 38 -16.84 5.44 -5.00
C PRO A 38 -16.13 4.52 -6.00
N LEU A 39 -16.39 3.22 -5.90
CA LEU A 39 -15.76 2.19 -6.71
C LEU A 39 -16.68 1.72 -7.84
N PRO A 40 -16.12 1.34 -8.99
CA PRO A 40 -16.88 0.65 -10.04
C PRO A 40 -17.50 -0.65 -9.51
N GLY A 41 -18.75 -0.90 -9.85
CA GLY A 41 -19.47 -2.12 -9.43
C GLY A 41 -19.82 -2.20 -7.93
N ARG A 42 -19.80 -1.07 -7.21
CA ARG A 42 -20.08 -0.98 -5.76
C ARG A 42 -21.41 -1.63 -5.35
N ASP A 43 -22.48 -1.49 -6.19
CA ASP A 43 -23.79 -2.03 -5.85
C ASP A 43 -23.80 -3.57 -5.96
N ALA A 44 -23.16 -4.11 -6.99
CA ALA A 44 -22.94 -5.55 -7.11
C ALA A 44 -22.05 -6.10 -5.98
N GLN A 45 -21.06 -5.31 -5.53
CA GLN A 45 -20.23 -5.66 -4.38
C GLN A 45 -21.07 -5.68 -3.09
N LEU A 46 -21.88 -4.66 -2.84
CA LEU A 46 -22.78 -4.62 -1.68
C LEU A 46 -23.73 -5.81 -1.67
N GLN A 47 -24.29 -6.18 -2.83
CA GLN A 47 -25.17 -7.34 -2.94
C GLN A 47 -24.43 -8.63 -2.54
N ARG A 48 -23.21 -8.85 -3.03
CA ARG A 48 -22.38 -10.00 -2.62
C ARG A 48 -22.10 -10.00 -1.12
N VAL A 49 -21.80 -8.85 -0.53
CA VAL A 49 -21.57 -8.75 0.92
C VAL A 49 -22.82 -9.13 1.70
N ARG A 50 -24.01 -8.70 1.25
CA ARG A 50 -25.29 -9.07 1.88
C ARG A 50 -25.55 -10.57 1.82
N GLU A 51 -25.27 -11.20 0.68
CA GLU A 51 -25.41 -12.66 0.50
C GLU A 51 -24.46 -13.41 1.45
N VAL A 52 -23.20 -12.99 1.54
CA VAL A 52 -22.21 -13.58 2.44
C VAL A 52 -22.62 -13.41 3.90
N ALA A 53 -23.01 -12.21 4.31
CA ALA A 53 -23.46 -11.92 5.67
C ALA A 53 -24.70 -12.76 6.04
N GLY A 54 -25.66 -12.90 5.11
CA GLY A 54 -26.83 -13.77 5.29
C GLY A 54 -26.48 -15.22 5.48
N ARG A 55 -25.54 -15.78 4.71
CA ARG A 55 -25.05 -17.17 4.87
C ARG A 55 -24.31 -17.41 6.18
N LEU A 56 -23.59 -16.41 6.65
CA LEU A 56 -22.91 -16.46 7.96
C LEU A 56 -23.84 -16.15 9.13
N ALA A 57 -25.09 -15.78 8.90
CA ALA A 57 -26.03 -15.28 9.89
C ALA A 57 -25.46 -14.11 10.71
N VAL A 58 -24.70 -13.22 10.03
CA VAL A 58 -24.02 -12.07 10.64
C VAL A 58 -24.78 -10.79 10.26
N PRO A 59 -25.16 -9.91 11.22
CA PRO A 59 -25.73 -8.63 10.93
C PRO A 59 -24.72 -7.77 10.11
N LEU A 60 -25.23 -6.91 9.21
CA LEU A 60 -24.40 -6.10 8.33
C LEU A 60 -24.81 -4.63 8.40
N THR A 61 -23.85 -3.77 8.69
CA THR A 61 -23.99 -2.31 8.63
C THR A 61 -23.19 -1.77 7.44
N VAL A 62 -23.80 -0.84 6.70
CA VAL A 62 -23.17 -0.12 5.58
C VAL A 62 -22.76 1.26 6.07
N ILE A 63 -21.47 1.57 5.95
CA ILE A 63 -20.89 2.88 6.28
C ILE A 63 -20.56 3.61 4.99
N ASP A 64 -21.13 4.78 4.80
CA ASP A 64 -20.84 5.65 3.65
C ASP A 64 -19.54 6.41 3.88
N LEU A 65 -18.52 6.07 3.09
CA LEU A 65 -17.20 6.69 3.12
C LEU A 65 -16.78 7.21 1.73
N GLU A 66 -17.75 7.44 0.81
CA GLU A 66 -17.45 7.87 -0.56
C GLU A 66 -16.70 9.21 -0.59
N GLN A 67 -17.22 10.22 0.11
CA GLN A 67 -16.61 11.54 0.15
C GLN A 67 -15.25 11.53 0.89
N PRO A 68 -15.14 10.97 2.11
CA PRO A 68 -13.85 10.87 2.78
C PRO A 68 -12.79 10.12 1.98
N PHE A 69 -13.16 9.05 1.28
CA PHE A 69 -12.23 8.30 0.43
C PHE A 69 -11.76 9.14 -0.76
N THR A 70 -12.68 9.87 -1.41
CA THR A 70 -12.33 10.78 -2.50
C THR A 70 -11.35 11.84 -2.03
N ASP A 71 -11.61 12.48 -0.89
CA ASP A 71 -10.80 13.59 -0.39
C ASP A 71 -9.42 13.13 0.11
N ARG A 72 -9.35 12.02 0.82
CA ARG A 72 -8.11 11.57 1.48
C ARG A 72 -7.26 10.63 0.63
N VAL A 73 -7.88 9.83 -0.23
CA VAL A 73 -7.17 8.80 -0.99
C VAL A 73 -7.05 9.16 -2.47
N ILE A 74 -8.20 9.42 -3.14
CA ILE A 74 -8.19 9.67 -4.59
C ILE A 74 -7.48 11.00 -4.92
N ARG A 75 -7.79 12.07 -4.21
CA ARG A 75 -7.17 13.38 -4.45
C ARG A 75 -5.66 13.33 -4.25
N SER A 76 -5.20 12.76 -3.14
CA SER A 76 -3.76 12.57 -2.87
C SER A 76 -3.06 11.71 -3.95
N PHE A 77 -3.75 10.68 -4.45
CA PHE A 77 -3.26 9.85 -5.55
C PHE A 77 -3.08 10.64 -6.84
N VAL A 78 -4.09 11.41 -7.25
CA VAL A 78 -4.05 12.26 -8.46
C VAL A 78 -2.97 13.32 -8.35
N ASP A 79 -2.87 14.02 -7.21
CA ASP A 79 -1.88 15.07 -6.97
C ASP A 79 -0.45 14.52 -7.00
N SER A 80 -0.24 13.29 -6.49
CA SER A 80 1.07 12.64 -6.58
C SER A 80 1.48 12.41 -8.03
N TYR A 81 0.58 11.89 -8.89
CA TYR A 81 0.89 11.71 -10.31
C TYR A 81 1.10 13.04 -11.04
N ARG A 82 0.31 14.07 -10.73
CA ARG A 82 0.52 15.42 -11.25
C ARG A 82 1.91 15.95 -10.91
N ALA A 83 2.38 15.62 -9.73
CA ALA A 83 3.75 15.93 -9.30
C ALA A 83 4.82 15.00 -9.88
N GLY A 84 4.52 13.99 -10.70
CA GLY A 84 5.50 13.02 -11.25
C GLY A 84 5.99 12.01 -10.21
N LEU A 85 5.20 11.74 -9.17
CA LEU A 85 5.44 10.72 -8.14
C LEU A 85 4.61 9.48 -8.43
N THR A 86 5.02 8.33 -7.91
CA THR A 86 4.26 7.09 -8.00
C THR A 86 3.74 6.70 -6.61
N PRO A 87 2.49 7.06 -6.24
CA PRO A 87 1.95 6.83 -4.91
C PRO A 87 1.52 5.38 -4.66
N ASN A 88 1.32 5.04 -3.38
CA ASN A 88 0.64 3.82 -2.95
C ASN A 88 -0.62 4.19 -2.16
N PRO A 89 -1.81 4.27 -2.80
CA PRO A 89 -3.03 4.71 -2.16
C PRO A 89 -3.55 3.73 -1.09
N CYS A 90 -3.16 2.44 -1.14
CA CYS A 90 -3.58 1.43 -0.16
C CYS A 90 -3.05 1.72 1.24
N MET A 91 -1.86 2.33 1.35
CA MET A 91 -1.31 2.77 2.64
C MET A 91 -2.20 3.82 3.30
N HIS A 92 -2.58 4.86 2.54
CA HIS A 92 -3.49 5.90 3.02
C HIS A 92 -4.90 5.37 3.31
N CYS A 93 -5.41 4.48 2.46
CA CYS A 93 -6.72 3.85 2.68
C CYS A 93 -6.73 3.03 3.98
N ASN A 94 -5.71 2.23 4.25
CA ASN A 94 -5.64 1.48 5.49
C ASN A 94 -5.53 2.41 6.71
N GLU A 95 -4.61 3.38 6.69
CA GLU A 95 -4.38 4.31 7.80
C GLU A 95 -5.63 5.16 8.13
N GLN A 96 -6.25 5.78 7.11
CA GLN A 96 -7.22 6.85 7.31
C GLN A 96 -8.67 6.39 7.14
N ILE A 97 -8.93 5.39 6.30
CA ILE A 97 -10.28 4.94 5.99
C ILE A 97 -10.63 3.67 6.76
N LYS A 98 -9.89 2.55 6.56
CA LYS A 98 -10.24 1.28 7.19
C LYS A 98 -10.00 1.26 8.70
N PHE A 99 -8.78 1.62 9.12
CA PHE A 99 -8.41 1.65 10.55
C PHE A 99 -8.56 3.05 11.18
N GLY A 100 -8.97 4.06 10.39
CA GLY A 100 -9.48 5.34 10.85
C GLY A 100 -11.01 5.29 10.91
N LEU A 101 -11.67 5.94 9.95
CA LEU A 101 -13.12 6.20 9.97
C LEU A 101 -14.01 4.95 10.09
N LEU A 102 -13.70 3.85 9.41
CA LEU A 102 -14.48 2.62 9.55
C LEU A 102 -14.33 2.01 10.94
N ALA A 103 -13.10 1.94 11.46
CA ALA A 103 -12.84 1.43 12.80
C ALA A 103 -13.49 2.32 13.89
N GLU A 104 -13.50 3.65 13.71
CA GLU A 104 -14.22 4.59 14.57
C GLU A 104 -15.74 4.31 14.54
N ALA A 105 -16.32 4.09 13.35
CA ALA A 105 -17.73 3.73 13.22
C ALA A 105 -18.06 2.37 13.89
N MET A 106 -17.16 1.39 13.81
CA MET A 106 -17.32 0.11 14.50
C MET A 106 -17.29 0.28 16.02
N ARG A 107 -16.35 1.06 16.56
CA ARG A 107 -16.30 1.36 18.02
C ARG A 107 -17.55 2.12 18.49
N ALA A 108 -18.04 3.07 17.69
CA ALA A 108 -19.28 3.78 17.97
C ALA A 108 -20.54 2.89 17.94
N ALA A 109 -20.44 1.71 17.33
CA ALA A 109 -21.48 0.68 17.31
C ALA A 109 -21.22 -0.42 18.38
N ASP A 110 -20.49 -0.10 19.44
CA ASP A 110 -20.19 -0.98 20.59
C ASP A 110 -19.43 -2.27 20.22
N MET A 111 -18.53 -2.19 19.25
CA MET A 111 -17.62 -3.29 18.95
C MET A 111 -16.37 -3.19 19.86
N ASP A 112 -16.10 -4.25 20.60
CA ASP A 112 -14.91 -4.39 21.48
C ASP A 112 -13.62 -4.56 20.67
N ARG A 113 -13.73 -5.09 19.45
CA ARG A 113 -12.61 -5.35 18.54
C ARG A 113 -12.99 -5.02 17.10
N VAL A 114 -11.95 -4.71 16.32
CA VAL A 114 -12.03 -4.47 14.87
C VAL A 114 -11.25 -5.57 14.14
N ALA A 115 -11.81 -6.17 13.12
CA ALA A 115 -11.15 -7.22 12.36
C ALA A 115 -11.21 -6.97 10.86
N THR A 116 -10.20 -7.46 10.16
CA THR A 116 -10.13 -7.43 8.69
C THR A 116 -9.54 -8.73 8.14
N GLY A 117 -9.77 -8.99 6.87
CA GLY A 117 -9.17 -10.12 6.14
C GLY A 117 -7.72 -9.90 5.70
N HIS A 118 -6.95 -9.02 6.33
CA HIS A 118 -5.54 -8.85 5.98
C HIS A 118 -4.67 -10.00 6.49
N TYR A 119 -3.69 -10.38 5.66
CA TYR A 119 -2.64 -11.32 6.02
C TYR A 119 -1.50 -10.55 6.72
N ALA A 120 -1.61 -10.41 8.02
CA ALA A 120 -0.63 -9.81 8.91
C ALA A 120 -0.78 -10.41 10.30
N ARG A 121 0.23 -10.27 11.15
CA ARG A 121 0.18 -10.73 12.54
C ARG A 121 0.31 -9.56 13.50
N LEU A 122 -0.20 -9.74 14.70
CA LEU A 122 0.09 -8.87 15.83
C LEU A 122 0.89 -9.67 16.86
N VAL A 123 2.04 -9.13 17.23
CA VAL A 123 2.86 -9.62 18.32
C VAL A 123 2.63 -8.71 19.51
N ARG A 124 2.26 -9.26 20.67
CA ARG A 124 2.04 -8.50 21.89
C ARG A 124 3.25 -8.64 22.81
N ALA A 125 3.85 -7.53 23.15
CA ALA A 125 4.95 -7.47 24.11
C ALA A 125 4.74 -6.26 25.03
N GLY A 126 4.90 -6.43 26.34
CA GLY A 126 4.72 -5.36 27.33
C GLY A 126 3.32 -4.71 27.30
N GLY A 127 2.28 -5.46 26.92
CA GLY A 127 0.90 -4.97 26.84
C GLY A 127 0.55 -4.20 25.53
N ARG A 128 1.53 -3.92 24.68
CA ARG A 128 1.34 -3.24 23.38
C ARG A 128 1.29 -4.22 22.22
N ALA A 129 0.47 -3.91 21.22
CA ALA A 129 0.41 -4.65 19.96
C ALA A 129 1.39 -4.05 18.95
N SER A 130 2.24 -4.89 18.35
CA SER A 130 3.13 -4.52 17.26
C SER A 130 2.77 -5.31 16.01
N LEU A 131 2.76 -4.66 14.86
CA LEU A 131 2.50 -5.28 13.58
C LEU A 131 3.67 -6.17 13.16
N ALA A 132 3.37 -7.36 12.67
CA ALA A 132 4.35 -8.29 12.15
C ALA A 132 3.89 -8.91 10.83
N ARG A 133 4.87 -9.41 10.07
CA ARG A 133 4.63 -10.08 8.79
C ARG A 133 3.80 -11.34 8.99
N ALA A 134 2.93 -11.65 8.02
CA ALA A 134 2.18 -12.89 7.99
C ALA A 134 3.12 -14.12 7.98
N ALA A 135 2.63 -15.26 8.49
CA ALA A 135 3.38 -16.52 8.44
C ALA A 135 3.67 -16.93 6.98
N HIS A 136 2.68 -16.78 6.10
CA HIS A 136 2.82 -17.05 4.66
C HIS A 136 3.29 -15.80 3.90
N ARG A 137 4.61 -15.70 3.68
CA ARG A 137 5.28 -14.52 3.09
C ARG A 137 4.75 -14.10 1.73
N ALA A 138 4.32 -15.04 0.90
CA ALA A 138 3.79 -14.76 -0.43
C ALA A 138 2.49 -13.91 -0.41
N LYS A 139 1.77 -13.92 0.72
CA LYS A 139 0.53 -13.16 0.94
C LYS A 139 0.67 -12.09 2.01
N ASP A 140 1.86 -11.88 2.54
CA ASP A 140 2.10 -10.86 3.58
C ASP A 140 1.64 -9.47 3.12
N GLN A 141 0.79 -8.86 3.93
CA GLN A 141 0.24 -7.53 3.71
C GLN A 141 0.67 -6.52 4.77
N SER A 142 1.62 -6.87 5.64
CA SER A 142 2.15 -5.97 6.68
C SER A 142 2.71 -4.67 6.09
N TYR A 143 3.27 -4.72 4.87
CA TYR A 143 3.69 -3.54 4.13
C TYR A 143 2.59 -2.49 4.05
N PHE A 144 1.38 -2.87 3.66
CA PHE A 144 0.25 -1.93 3.49
C PHE A 144 -0.33 -1.40 4.80
N LEU A 145 0.06 -1.98 5.93
CA LEU A 145 -0.40 -1.63 7.27
C LEU A 145 0.65 -0.85 8.07
N ALA A 146 1.83 -0.62 7.51
CA ALA A 146 2.98 -0.06 8.23
C ALA A 146 2.82 1.42 8.65
N ARG A 147 1.72 2.08 8.28
CA ARG A 147 1.34 3.42 8.73
C ARG A 147 0.38 3.43 9.91
N LEU A 148 -0.08 2.25 10.34
CA LEU A 148 -0.98 2.17 11.50
C LEU A 148 -0.24 2.56 12.77
N ARG A 149 -0.88 3.42 13.56
CA ARG A 149 -0.38 3.84 14.86
C ARG A 149 -0.67 2.76 15.90
N PRO A 150 0.12 2.68 16.99
CA PRO A 150 -0.10 1.73 18.07
C PRO A 150 -1.55 1.70 18.58
N GLU A 151 -2.16 2.87 18.76
CA GLU A 151 -3.54 3.02 19.25
C GLU A 151 -4.57 2.41 18.28
N GLN A 152 -4.26 2.38 16.97
CA GLN A 152 -5.10 1.73 15.97
C GLN A 152 -4.96 0.20 15.98
N LEU A 153 -3.85 -0.34 16.55
CA LEU A 153 -3.57 -1.77 16.61
C LEU A 153 -4.07 -2.44 17.90
N ASP A 154 -4.36 -1.69 18.95
CA ASP A 154 -4.64 -2.23 20.28
C ASP A 154 -5.88 -3.14 20.33
N ASP A 155 -6.91 -2.80 19.56
CA ASP A 155 -8.17 -3.54 19.47
C ASP A 155 -8.37 -4.27 18.14
N VAL A 156 -7.31 -4.34 17.28
CA VAL A 156 -7.38 -4.99 15.97
C VAL A 156 -7.13 -6.49 16.06
N LEU A 157 -7.79 -7.24 15.17
CA LEU A 157 -7.57 -8.65 14.93
C LEU A 157 -7.29 -8.90 13.44
N PHE A 158 -6.28 -9.73 13.15
CA PHE A 158 -5.98 -10.26 11.83
C PHE A 158 -6.13 -11.79 11.81
N PRO A 159 -7.34 -12.33 11.65
CA PRO A 159 -7.59 -13.77 11.78
C PRO A 159 -6.82 -14.63 10.77
N LEU A 160 -6.39 -14.02 9.64
CA LEU A 160 -5.70 -14.73 8.56
C LEU A 160 -4.17 -14.70 8.66
N GLY A 161 -3.60 -14.12 9.71
CA GLY A 161 -2.16 -13.91 9.85
C GLY A 161 -1.31 -15.19 9.79
N GLU A 162 -1.87 -16.32 10.24
CA GLU A 162 -1.21 -17.64 10.21
C GLU A 162 -1.70 -18.52 9.04
N TRP A 163 -2.64 -18.06 8.22
CA TRP A 163 -3.30 -18.86 7.19
C TRP A 163 -2.63 -18.71 5.82
N SER A 164 -2.52 -19.83 5.09
CA SER A 164 -2.19 -19.77 3.67
C SER A 164 -3.43 -19.44 2.84
N LYS A 165 -3.23 -18.90 1.64
CA LYS A 165 -4.34 -18.57 0.74
C LYS A 165 -5.14 -19.82 0.34
N GLU A 166 -4.47 -20.92 0.12
CA GLU A 166 -5.08 -22.23 -0.22
C GLU A 166 -5.96 -22.73 0.95
N ALA A 167 -5.51 -22.56 2.20
CA ALA A 167 -6.29 -22.92 3.37
C ALA A 167 -7.55 -22.04 3.51
N VAL A 168 -7.43 -20.73 3.21
CA VAL A 168 -8.55 -19.80 3.19
C VAL A 168 -9.57 -20.19 2.11
N HIS A 169 -9.14 -20.53 0.89
CA HIS A 169 -10.05 -21.00 -0.16
C HIS A 169 -10.77 -22.29 0.24
N ARG A 170 -10.04 -23.31 0.71
CA ARG A 170 -10.67 -24.55 1.20
C ARG A 170 -11.69 -24.28 2.30
N ARG A 171 -11.40 -23.34 3.20
CA ARG A 171 -12.32 -22.98 4.28
C ARG A 171 -13.59 -22.30 3.75
N ALA A 172 -13.47 -21.43 2.74
CA ALA A 172 -14.62 -20.81 2.08
C ALA A 172 -15.52 -21.81 1.38
N GLU A 173 -14.95 -22.84 0.75
CA GLU A 173 -15.70 -23.91 0.07
C GLU A 173 -16.64 -24.67 1.03
N THR A 174 -16.26 -24.81 2.30
CA THR A 174 -17.13 -25.46 3.31
C THR A 174 -18.43 -24.70 3.58
N LEU A 175 -18.51 -23.43 3.19
CA LEU A 175 -19.73 -22.61 3.26
C LEU A 175 -20.59 -22.70 1.99
N GLY A 176 -20.17 -23.49 1.00
CA GLY A 176 -20.79 -23.51 -0.34
C GLY A 176 -20.63 -22.19 -1.09
N LEU A 177 -19.62 -21.39 -0.71
CA LEU A 177 -19.30 -20.12 -1.37
C LEU A 177 -18.17 -20.33 -2.38
N HIS A 178 -18.50 -20.11 -3.64
CA HIS A 178 -17.53 -20.19 -4.73
C HIS A 178 -17.09 -18.78 -5.12
N PHE A 179 -15.93 -18.39 -4.67
CA PHE A 179 -15.32 -17.14 -5.07
C PHE A 179 -14.63 -17.34 -6.42
N ARG A 180 -15.34 -16.98 -7.51
CA ARG A 180 -14.79 -16.96 -8.87
C ARG A 180 -14.19 -15.57 -9.11
N GLY A 181 -12.95 -15.52 -9.55
CA GLY A 181 -12.27 -14.30 -9.97
C GLY A 181 -10.83 -14.23 -9.54
N GLU A 182 -10.03 -13.58 -10.33
CA GLU A 182 -8.67 -13.22 -9.96
C GLU A 182 -8.70 -12.18 -8.85
N GLU A 183 -7.77 -12.29 -7.90
CA GLU A 183 -7.57 -11.25 -6.89
C GLU A 183 -7.26 -9.94 -7.60
N SER A 184 -7.89 -8.86 -7.16
CA SER A 184 -7.53 -7.53 -7.63
C SER A 184 -6.04 -7.28 -7.35
N GLN A 185 -5.22 -7.34 -8.38
CA GLN A 185 -3.78 -7.05 -8.28
C GLN A 185 -3.50 -5.55 -8.35
N ASP A 186 -4.48 -4.77 -8.79
CA ASP A 186 -4.41 -3.35 -9.00
C ASP A 186 -5.17 -2.56 -7.93
N VAL A 187 -4.98 -1.26 -7.96
CA VAL A 187 -5.69 -0.31 -7.11
C VAL A 187 -7.19 -0.38 -7.40
N CYS A 188 -8.01 -0.56 -6.37
CA CYS A 188 -9.42 -0.92 -6.46
C CYS A 188 -10.33 0.06 -7.25
N PHE A 189 -9.93 1.32 -7.41
CA PHE A 189 -10.67 2.33 -8.16
C PHE A 189 -10.20 2.51 -9.62
N LEU A 190 -9.22 1.75 -10.09
CA LEU A 190 -8.66 1.85 -11.45
C LEU A 190 -9.31 0.85 -12.43
N ALA A 191 -10.63 0.79 -12.51
CA ALA A 191 -11.35 -0.18 -13.34
C ALA A 191 -10.97 -0.15 -14.83
N ASN A 192 -10.73 1.04 -15.38
CA ASN A 192 -10.38 1.25 -16.78
C ASN A 192 -8.87 1.54 -16.97
N GLY A 193 -8.06 1.19 -15.95
CA GLY A 193 -6.63 1.44 -15.93
C GLY A 193 -6.24 2.87 -15.51
N LEU A 194 -4.98 3.01 -15.15
CA LEU A 194 -4.43 4.24 -14.59
C LEU A 194 -4.61 5.46 -15.51
N SER A 195 -4.28 5.31 -16.80
CA SER A 195 -4.33 6.44 -17.75
C SER A 195 -5.72 7.02 -17.93
N ALA A 196 -6.75 6.17 -18.04
CA ALA A 196 -8.13 6.63 -18.17
C ALA A 196 -8.61 7.32 -16.90
N PHE A 197 -8.25 6.78 -15.75
CA PHE A 197 -8.59 7.35 -14.44
C PHE A 197 -7.96 8.73 -14.24
N LEU A 198 -6.67 8.87 -14.48
CA LEU A 198 -5.98 10.16 -14.31
C LEU A 198 -6.48 11.22 -15.31
N ALA A 199 -6.77 10.83 -16.54
CA ALA A 199 -7.37 11.74 -17.54
C ALA A 199 -8.75 12.25 -17.09
N SER A 200 -9.61 11.38 -16.51
CA SER A 200 -10.92 11.81 -15.97
C SER A 200 -10.81 12.74 -14.76
N HIS A 201 -9.61 12.84 -14.14
CA HIS A 201 -9.30 13.76 -13.04
C HIS A 201 -8.45 14.96 -13.46
N GLY A 202 -8.46 15.31 -14.77
CA GLY A 202 -7.83 16.53 -15.28
C GLY A 202 -6.31 16.45 -15.43
N LEU A 203 -5.75 15.25 -15.60
CA LEU A 203 -4.37 15.10 -16.07
C LEU A 203 -4.38 14.97 -17.60
N ASP A 204 -4.28 16.08 -18.27
CA ASP A 204 -4.31 16.14 -19.72
C ASP A 204 -3.06 15.52 -20.35
N ARG A 205 -3.23 15.04 -21.58
CA ARG A 205 -2.11 14.53 -22.38
C ARG A 205 -1.33 15.72 -22.94
N THR A 206 -0.23 16.06 -22.30
CA THR A 206 0.68 17.13 -22.73
C THR A 206 1.98 16.51 -23.22
N ALA A 207 2.35 16.79 -24.46
CA ALA A 207 3.61 16.30 -25.02
C ALA A 207 4.82 16.83 -24.23
N GLY A 208 5.82 15.98 -24.03
CA GLY A 208 7.07 16.33 -23.37
C GLY A 208 8.23 15.47 -23.86
N PRO A 209 9.49 15.87 -23.57
CA PRO A 209 10.65 15.15 -24.04
C PRO A 209 10.98 13.92 -23.22
N LEU A 210 11.43 12.85 -23.89
CA LEU A 210 12.22 11.78 -23.32
C LEU A 210 13.70 12.15 -23.45
N VAL A 211 14.41 12.27 -22.33
CA VAL A 211 15.80 12.74 -22.31
C VAL A 211 16.72 11.72 -21.65
N THR A 212 17.98 11.70 -22.03
CA THR A 212 19.04 10.98 -21.34
C THR A 212 19.57 11.78 -20.13
N ALA A 213 20.40 11.19 -19.30
CA ALA A 213 20.94 11.83 -18.09
C ALA A 213 21.76 13.08 -18.38
N ASP A 214 22.37 13.20 -19.57
CA ASP A 214 23.08 14.39 -20.03
C ASP A 214 22.17 15.49 -20.60
N GLY A 215 20.84 15.24 -20.65
CA GLY A 215 19.84 16.19 -21.14
C GLY A 215 19.53 16.08 -22.64
N SER A 216 20.16 15.16 -23.37
CA SER A 216 19.89 14.97 -24.80
C SER A 216 18.49 14.42 -25.03
N THR A 217 17.70 15.08 -25.91
CA THR A 217 16.35 14.60 -26.25
C THR A 217 16.45 13.47 -27.27
N ILE A 218 15.87 12.30 -26.92
CA ILE A 218 15.89 11.10 -27.77
C ILE A 218 14.49 10.61 -28.16
N GLY A 219 13.45 11.28 -27.73
CA GLY A 219 12.06 10.96 -28.05
C GLY A 219 11.07 11.90 -27.39
N GLN A 220 9.79 11.58 -27.53
CA GLN A 220 8.70 12.33 -26.91
C GLN A 220 7.68 11.39 -26.27
N HIS A 221 6.98 11.90 -25.26
CA HIS A 221 5.84 11.26 -24.62
C HIS A 221 4.60 12.16 -24.66
N THR A 222 3.43 11.63 -24.30
CA THR A 222 2.15 12.35 -24.29
C THR A 222 1.67 12.70 -22.87
N GLY A 223 2.57 12.72 -21.87
CA GLY A 223 2.30 13.05 -20.47
C GLY A 223 3.23 12.26 -19.54
N CYS A 224 4.06 12.96 -18.75
CA CYS A 224 5.04 12.32 -17.86
C CYS A 224 4.39 11.47 -16.76
N TRP A 225 3.14 11.78 -16.40
CA TRP A 225 2.35 11.04 -15.42
C TRP A 225 1.98 9.61 -15.85
N GLN A 226 2.17 9.25 -17.13
CA GLN A 226 1.96 7.88 -17.64
C GLN A 226 3.13 6.95 -17.33
N PHE A 227 4.20 7.47 -16.75
CA PHE A 227 5.43 6.74 -16.52
C PHE A 227 5.71 6.51 -15.03
N THR A 228 6.48 5.47 -14.77
CA THR A 228 6.97 5.11 -13.43
C THR A 228 8.45 4.76 -13.53
N VAL A 229 9.24 5.11 -12.53
CA VAL A 229 10.67 4.74 -12.45
C VAL A 229 10.82 3.22 -12.53
N GLY A 230 11.70 2.76 -13.42
CA GLY A 230 11.90 1.35 -13.72
C GLY A 230 11.06 0.81 -14.88
N GLN A 231 10.12 1.60 -15.43
CA GLN A 231 9.30 1.18 -16.56
C GLN A 231 10.16 1.01 -17.83
N ARG A 232 9.96 -0.13 -18.52
CA ARG A 232 10.63 -0.49 -19.77
C ARG A 232 9.73 -0.35 -21.00
N ARG A 233 8.44 -0.72 -20.84
CA ARG A 233 7.48 -0.77 -21.96
C ARG A 233 6.84 0.59 -22.19
N GLY A 234 6.44 0.87 -23.44
CA GLY A 234 5.69 2.08 -23.79
C GLY A 234 6.55 3.34 -23.97
N LEU A 235 7.89 3.22 -24.03
CA LEU A 235 8.79 4.35 -24.30
C LEU A 235 8.89 4.70 -25.79
N GLY A 236 8.64 3.73 -26.69
CA GLY A 236 8.74 3.96 -28.14
C GLY A 236 10.16 4.26 -28.65
N LEU A 237 11.18 3.94 -27.85
CA LEU A 237 12.57 4.20 -28.17
C LEU A 237 13.23 2.94 -28.74
N PRO A 238 13.64 2.95 -30.03
CA PRO A 238 14.41 1.84 -30.61
C PRO A 238 15.83 1.86 -30.08
N ASP A 239 16.35 0.69 -29.69
CA ASP A 239 17.76 0.50 -29.36
C ASP A 239 18.08 -1.00 -29.31
N ALA A 240 19.36 -1.36 -29.47
CA ALA A 240 19.87 -2.72 -29.30
C ALA A 240 19.72 -3.20 -27.83
N THR A 241 19.73 -2.27 -26.86
CA THR A 241 19.51 -2.56 -25.44
C THR A 241 18.31 -1.76 -24.91
N PRO A 242 17.47 -2.35 -24.02
CA PRO A 242 16.28 -1.68 -23.54
C PRO A 242 16.54 -0.36 -22.81
N TRP A 243 15.69 0.62 -23.04
CA TRP A 243 15.59 1.83 -22.25
C TRP A 243 14.65 1.65 -21.05
N TYR A 244 14.94 2.37 -19.96
CA TYR A 244 14.16 2.38 -18.72
C TYR A 244 13.96 3.82 -18.25
N VAL A 245 12.82 4.10 -17.65
CA VAL A 245 12.60 5.37 -16.94
C VAL A 245 13.48 5.38 -15.69
N THR A 246 14.37 6.36 -15.58
CA THR A 246 15.28 6.53 -14.42
C THR A 246 14.85 7.65 -13.49
N ALA A 247 14.17 8.70 -14.02
CA ALA A 247 13.58 9.78 -13.24
C ALA A 247 12.39 10.42 -13.99
N ILE A 248 11.54 11.11 -13.24
CA ILE A 248 10.41 11.88 -13.77
C ILE A 248 10.46 13.27 -13.15
N ASP A 249 10.48 14.28 -14.00
CA ASP A 249 10.36 15.68 -13.64
C ASP A 249 8.96 16.17 -14.02
N GLY A 250 8.03 16.09 -13.07
CA GLY A 250 6.65 16.48 -13.31
C GLY A 250 6.47 17.98 -13.57
N ALA A 251 7.33 18.83 -12.98
CA ALA A 251 7.26 20.27 -13.16
C ALA A 251 7.67 20.68 -14.59
N ALA A 252 8.70 20.04 -15.15
CA ALA A 252 9.17 20.27 -16.52
C ALA A 252 8.46 19.37 -17.55
N ASN A 253 7.49 18.54 -17.15
CA ASN A 253 6.85 17.53 -17.99
C ASN A 253 7.87 16.70 -18.76
N ARG A 254 8.92 16.22 -18.10
CA ARG A 254 10.08 15.55 -18.68
C ARG A 254 10.30 14.17 -18.07
N VAL A 255 10.59 13.17 -18.89
CA VAL A 255 10.94 11.82 -18.45
C VAL A 255 12.41 11.55 -18.80
N VAL A 256 13.19 11.20 -17.77
CA VAL A 256 14.60 10.82 -17.95
C VAL A 256 14.67 9.32 -18.15
N VAL A 257 15.41 8.90 -19.16
CA VAL A 257 15.60 7.48 -19.50
C VAL A 257 17.08 7.12 -19.50
N GLY A 258 17.36 5.85 -19.20
CA GLY A 258 18.70 5.30 -19.13
C GLY A 258 18.71 3.79 -19.32
N LYS A 259 19.84 3.16 -19.05
CA LYS A 259 20.04 1.72 -19.16
C LYS A 259 19.76 1.01 -17.83
N ALA A 260 19.78 -0.32 -17.82
CA ALA A 260 19.46 -1.10 -16.62
C ALA A 260 20.38 -0.78 -15.42
N ALA A 261 21.65 -0.45 -15.69
CA ALA A 261 22.62 -0.06 -14.66
C ALA A 261 22.25 1.25 -13.96
N ASP A 262 21.64 2.20 -14.70
CA ASP A 262 21.25 3.53 -14.19
C ASP A 262 20.08 3.45 -13.18
N LEU A 263 19.41 2.31 -13.09
CA LEU A 263 18.36 2.06 -12.10
C LEU A 263 18.90 1.65 -10.73
N MET A 264 20.18 1.27 -10.65
CA MET A 264 20.78 0.78 -9.42
C MET A 264 21.22 1.94 -8.53
N ARG A 265 20.68 2.00 -7.31
CA ARG A 265 20.99 3.05 -6.31
C ARG A 265 21.28 2.38 -4.97
N GLN A 266 22.31 2.84 -4.29
CA GLN A 266 22.66 2.33 -2.96
C GLN A 266 21.99 3.11 -1.83
N GLU A 267 21.45 4.29 -2.12
CA GLU A 267 20.80 5.14 -1.12
C GLU A 267 19.59 5.88 -1.66
N CYS A 268 18.76 6.35 -0.75
CA CYS A 268 17.67 7.29 -1.04
C CYS A 268 17.33 8.14 0.19
N ASN A 269 16.89 9.37 -0.07
CA ASN A 269 16.30 10.23 0.95
C ASN A 269 14.82 9.84 1.13
N VAL A 270 14.35 10.03 2.37
CA VAL A 270 12.96 9.79 2.74
C VAL A 270 12.43 10.94 3.59
N HIS A 271 11.11 11.08 3.59
CA HIS A 271 10.39 12.03 4.44
C HIS A 271 9.17 11.37 5.07
N ALA A 272 8.44 12.11 5.92
CA ALA A 272 7.26 11.62 6.63
C ALA A 272 7.53 10.28 7.32
N VAL A 273 8.68 10.18 7.99
CA VAL A 273 9.05 8.98 8.75
C VAL A 273 8.05 8.78 9.88
N HIS A 274 7.54 7.57 9.95
CA HIS A 274 6.63 7.10 10.98
C HIS A 274 7.26 5.90 11.68
N TRP A 275 7.42 5.97 13.00
CA TRP A 275 7.84 4.86 13.82
C TRP A 275 6.62 4.28 14.55
N THR A 276 6.50 2.95 14.56
CA THR A 276 5.37 2.26 15.20
C THR A 276 5.46 2.25 16.73
N ASP A 277 6.63 2.55 17.26
CA ASP A 277 6.94 2.76 18.67
C ASP A 277 7.76 4.04 18.85
N ALA A 278 8.38 4.23 20.01
CA ALA A 278 9.34 5.32 20.21
C ALA A 278 10.43 5.26 19.13
N PRO A 279 10.81 6.41 18.54
CA PRO A 279 11.86 6.45 17.54
C PRO A 279 13.14 5.77 18.07
N PRO A 280 13.73 4.84 17.30
CA PRO A 280 14.99 4.22 17.69
C PRO A 280 16.13 5.25 17.63
N SER A 281 17.23 4.96 18.31
CA SER A 281 18.46 5.72 18.10
C SER A 281 18.91 5.56 16.65
N LEU A 282 19.26 6.66 16.00
CA LEU A 282 19.90 6.63 14.68
C LEU A 282 21.42 6.65 14.85
N PRO A 283 22.18 5.92 14.04
CA PRO A 283 21.75 5.09 12.92
C PRO A 283 21.03 3.80 13.37
N TRP A 284 19.86 3.49 12.74
CA TRP A 284 19.16 2.24 12.93
C TRP A 284 19.48 1.25 11.81
N ARG A 285 19.65 -0.03 12.13
CA ARG A 285 19.97 -1.10 11.17
C ARG A 285 18.89 -2.17 11.17
N GLY A 286 18.46 -2.56 9.96
CA GLY A 286 17.46 -3.61 9.79
C GLY A 286 17.18 -3.92 8.33
N LEU A 287 16.01 -4.48 8.06
CA LEU A 287 15.55 -4.77 6.71
C LEU A 287 14.62 -3.67 6.21
N VAL A 288 14.81 -3.22 4.98
CA VAL A 288 14.02 -2.16 4.36
C VAL A 288 13.39 -2.64 3.06
N GLN A 289 12.06 -2.48 2.97
CA GLN A 289 11.26 -2.85 1.80
C GLN A 289 10.80 -1.59 1.07
N LEU A 290 11.14 -1.46 -0.21
CA LEU A 290 10.90 -0.25 -1.02
C LEU A 290 9.55 -0.19 -1.74
N ARG A 291 8.82 -1.29 -1.81
CA ARG A 291 7.49 -1.46 -2.41
C ARG A 291 6.91 -2.82 -2.05
N SER A 292 5.62 -3.02 -2.22
CA SER A 292 4.91 -4.23 -1.76
C SER A 292 5.50 -5.57 -2.27
N ARG A 293 6.04 -5.59 -3.48
CA ARG A 293 6.65 -6.80 -4.10
C ARG A 293 8.18 -6.81 -4.04
N HIS A 294 8.78 -5.90 -3.26
CA HIS A 294 10.23 -5.87 -3.08
C HIS A 294 10.64 -6.83 -1.96
N THR A 295 11.70 -7.61 -2.19
CA THR A 295 12.32 -8.39 -1.12
C THR A 295 13.04 -7.43 -0.19
N PRO A 296 12.74 -7.40 1.11
CA PRO A 296 13.43 -6.52 2.05
C PRO A 296 14.94 -6.72 2.02
N ALA A 297 15.68 -5.64 1.95
CA ALA A 297 17.14 -5.62 1.87
C ALA A 297 17.75 -5.00 3.15
N ALA A 298 18.93 -5.48 3.54
CA ALA A 298 19.68 -4.92 4.66
C ALA A 298 20.06 -3.47 4.38
N ALA A 299 19.76 -2.59 5.34
CA ALA A 299 20.03 -1.16 5.21
C ALA A 299 20.24 -0.51 6.58
N GLU A 300 20.83 0.67 6.54
CA GLU A 300 20.98 1.58 7.65
C GLU A 300 20.14 2.86 7.41
N VAL A 301 19.36 3.25 8.41
CA VAL A 301 18.60 4.51 8.41
C VAL A 301 19.37 5.50 9.23
N ILE A 302 19.76 6.63 8.64
CA ILE A 302 20.60 7.65 9.25
C ILE A 302 19.91 9.01 9.23
N ALA A 303 20.16 9.83 10.24
CA ALA A 303 19.81 11.24 10.20
C ALA A 303 20.97 12.02 9.56
N ASP A 304 20.63 12.84 8.58
CA ASP A 304 21.54 13.80 7.99
C ASP A 304 21.63 15.04 8.91
N PRO A 305 22.78 15.73 9.02
CA PRO A 305 22.90 16.97 9.76
C PRO A 305 21.88 18.07 9.39
N ALA A 306 21.37 18.03 8.15
CA ALA A 306 20.30 18.92 7.69
C ALA A 306 18.90 18.51 8.16
N GLY A 307 18.75 17.46 8.99
CA GLY A 307 17.46 16.94 9.48
C GLY A 307 16.73 16.04 8.50
N THR A 308 17.31 15.73 7.35
CA THR A 308 16.79 14.74 6.41
C THR A 308 17.13 13.33 6.88
N VAL A 309 16.23 12.38 6.61
CA VAL A 309 16.49 10.96 6.87
C VAL A 309 16.87 10.27 5.57
N ARG A 310 17.95 9.52 5.62
CA ARG A 310 18.50 8.78 4.48
C ARG A 310 18.58 7.30 4.80
N ILE A 311 18.31 6.48 3.78
CA ILE A 311 18.47 5.02 3.83
C ILE A 311 19.66 4.64 2.97
N VAL A 312 20.61 3.93 3.55
CA VAL A 312 21.81 3.40 2.88
C VAL A 312 21.71 1.87 2.86
N PHE A 313 21.65 1.27 1.69
CA PHE A 313 21.54 -0.18 1.53
C PHE A 313 22.90 -0.84 1.52
N ALA A 314 23.00 -2.06 2.06
CA ALA A 314 24.23 -2.87 2.00
C ALA A 314 24.63 -3.22 0.56
N ALA A 315 23.65 -3.32 -0.36
CA ALA A 315 23.86 -3.55 -1.79
C ALA A 315 22.90 -2.66 -2.60
N PRO A 316 23.29 -2.22 -3.81
CA PRO A 316 22.43 -1.36 -4.64
C PRO A 316 21.05 -1.97 -4.90
N GLN A 317 20.01 -1.16 -4.82
CA GLN A 317 18.62 -1.53 -5.04
C GLN A 317 18.12 -0.98 -6.38
N ARG A 318 17.32 -1.80 -7.07
CA ARG A 318 16.81 -1.43 -8.39
C ARG A 318 15.55 -0.61 -8.33
N ALA A 319 15.52 0.49 -9.09
CA ALA A 319 14.33 1.32 -9.33
C ALA A 319 13.70 1.84 -8.02
N ILE A 320 14.48 2.53 -7.20
CA ILE A 320 13.98 3.26 -6.04
C ILE A 320 13.05 4.37 -6.56
N THR A 321 11.77 4.30 -6.22
CA THR A 321 10.72 5.09 -6.88
C THR A 321 10.17 6.16 -5.94
N PRO A 322 10.36 7.47 -6.24
CA PRO A 322 9.80 8.56 -5.46
C PRO A 322 8.27 8.49 -5.34
N GLY A 323 7.76 8.76 -4.15
CA GLY A 323 6.33 8.67 -3.83
C GLY A 323 5.87 7.30 -3.33
N GLN A 324 6.68 6.23 -3.54
CA GLN A 324 6.44 4.94 -2.89
C GLN A 324 6.76 5.03 -1.40
N PHE A 325 6.08 4.20 -0.62
CA PHE A 325 6.46 4.00 0.76
C PHE A 325 7.65 3.05 0.86
N THR A 326 8.42 3.22 1.91
CA THR A 326 9.40 2.24 2.38
C THR A 326 8.99 1.78 3.77
N VAL A 327 9.19 0.50 4.08
CA VAL A 327 8.81 -0.10 5.35
C VAL A 327 10.03 -0.72 6.00
N PHE A 328 10.20 -0.47 7.30
CA PHE A 328 11.32 -0.90 8.11
C PHE A 328 10.93 -2.11 8.94
N TYR A 329 11.75 -3.15 8.91
CA TYR A 329 11.53 -4.40 9.63
C TYR A 329 12.72 -4.75 10.53
N GLU A 330 12.40 -5.11 11.76
CA GLU A 330 13.30 -5.81 12.65
C GLU A 330 12.85 -7.26 12.71
N HIS A 331 13.57 -8.17 12.03
CA HIS A 331 13.10 -9.52 11.76
C HIS A 331 11.73 -9.51 11.03
N ASP A 332 10.68 -9.93 11.71
CA ASP A 332 9.31 -9.94 11.20
C ASP A 332 8.49 -8.73 11.64
N ARG A 333 8.94 -8.01 12.64
CA ARG A 333 8.23 -6.88 13.22
C ARG A 333 8.39 -5.65 12.32
N VAL A 334 7.28 -5.00 12.02
CA VAL A 334 7.26 -3.66 11.41
C VAL A 334 7.64 -2.66 12.49
N VAL A 335 8.71 -1.90 12.26
CA VAL A 335 9.18 -0.87 13.20
C VAL A 335 8.94 0.54 12.70
N GLY A 336 8.63 0.71 11.42
CA GLY A 336 8.32 2.02 10.88
C GLY A 336 8.15 2.02 9.37
N SER A 337 7.88 3.19 8.83
CA SER A 337 7.75 3.45 7.40
C SER A 337 8.12 4.89 7.07
N ALA A 338 8.38 5.17 5.80
CA ALA A 338 8.62 6.52 5.31
C ALA A 338 8.18 6.62 3.84
N VAL A 339 8.18 7.83 3.29
CA VAL A 339 7.92 8.08 1.86
C VAL A 339 9.25 8.37 1.17
N ILE A 340 9.52 7.70 0.05
CA ILE A 340 10.72 7.90 -0.76
C ILE A 340 10.66 9.29 -1.41
N SER A 341 11.67 10.11 -1.16
CA SER A 341 11.82 11.46 -1.70
C SER A 341 12.34 11.42 -3.14
N ARG A 342 12.15 12.51 -3.86
CA ARG A 342 12.91 12.72 -5.10
C ARG A 342 14.40 12.79 -4.79
N PRO A 343 15.27 12.29 -5.69
CA PRO A 343 16.69 12.56 -5.58
C PRO A 343 16.92 14.08 -5.58
N THR A 344 17.73 14.56 -4.65
CA THR A 344 18.22 15.93 -4.73
C THR A 344 19.00 16.08 -6.04
N PRO A 345 18.77 17.11 -6.85
CA PRO A 345 19.62 17.36 -8.01
C PRO A 345 21.08 17.39 -7.52
N ALA A 346 21.96 16.62 -8.16
CA ALA A 346 23.40 16.73 -7.89
C ALA A 346 23.81 18.19 -8.09
N THR A 347 24.37 18.83 -7.09
CA THR A 347 25.01 20.11 -7.26
C THR A 347 26.16 19.95 -8.24
N ALA A 348 26.34 20.91 -9.13
CA ALA A 348 27.26 20.83 -10.28
C ALA A 348 28.76 20.58 -9.92
N GLY A 349 29.04 20.28 -8.64
CA GLY A 349 30.36 19.98 -8.09
C GLY A 349 30.66 18.51 -7.77
N ASP A 350 29.66 17.59 -7.82
CA ASP A 350 29.82 16.18 -7.40
C ASP A 350 29.92 15.19 -8.60
N ARG A 351 30.51 15.60 -9.71
CA ARG A 351 30.89 14.63 -10.75
C ARG A 351 32.35 14.22 -10.51
N PRO A 352 32.60 12.89 -10.39
CA PRO A 352 33.98 12.38 -10.32
C PRO A 352 34.76 12.65 -11.60
#